data_99e59dd15592c567da34279f3e576338
#
_entry.id   99e59dd15592c567da34279f3e576338
#
_cell.length_a   1.000
_cell.length_b   1.000
_cell.length_c   1.000
_cell.angle_alpha   90.00
_cell.angle_beta   90.00
_cell.angle_gamma   90.00
#
_symmetry.space_group_name_H-M   'P 1'
#
loop_
_entity.id
_entity.type
_entity.pdbx_description
1 polymer ?
#
loop_
_entity_poly.entity_id
_entity_poly.type
_entity_poly.pdbx_seq_one_letter_code
_entity_poly.pdbx_strand_id
1 'polypeptide(L)'
;MPIPTYPRMPLQRGGAPVPPLALGSWNTWDRMPQAEAVELIGRAVELDAGFFDVAYYNMGPHAENSTTDILFGRALRESGVDRSDIVLCGKLWLWDWPNQGFRAQLAESLDRAGLDRFDTLVVGDYLDAPDVPRLVADVNELIDQGLVGSWGINNWRIEHTRQALADAAAQGLAGPVFAQLKYGIARRAMAEGDAYGPLFADGTLTLQASDVFEGGILATGRTPQRKIGADVGGIRERIAAVYPEVARVAADFGVTPAALGIAFCLSNPATANVLFGASRVEQLEQNHAALALARDHGPEVRAELADCWVDREVRADGAW
;
A
#
# COMPACT_ATOMS: atom_id res chain seq x y z
N MET A 1 -20.52 -17.58 -15.75
CA MET A 1 -19.46 -17.04 -16.65
C MET A 1 -18.22 -16.85 -15.78
N PRO A 2 -17.03 -17.16 -16.24
CA PRO A 2 -15.83 -16.77 -15.49
C PRO A 2 -15.85 -15.27 -15.27
N ILE A 3 -15.60 -14.82 -14.05
CA ILE A 3 -15.46 -13.40 -13.72
C ILE A 3 -14.30 -12.87 -14.58
N PRO A 4 -14.51 -11.82 -15.40
CA PRO A 4 -13.42 -11.26 -16.18
C PRO A 4 -12.35 -10.75 -15.22
N THR A 5 -11.16 -11.34 -15.26
CA THR A 5 -10.05 -10.96 -14.40
C THR A 5 -9.51 -9.59 -14.82
N TYR A 6 -9.26 -8.71 -13.84
CA TYR A 6 -8.48 -7.50 -14.04
C TYR A 6 -7.01 -7.92 -14.32
N PRO A 7 -6.30 -7.28 -15.27
CA PRO A 7 -4.92 -7.67 -15.56
C PRO A 7 -4.02 -7.44 -14.34
N ARG A 8 -3.32 -8.47 -13.93
CA ARG A 8 -2.31 -8.36 -12.87
C ARG A 8 -1.04 -7.75 -13.43
N MET A 9 -0.43 -6.86 -12.67
CA MET A 9 0.86 -6.25 -12.97
C MET A 9 1.95 -6.76 -12.00
N PRO A 10 3.21 -6.85 -12.41
CA PRO A 10 4.30 -7.13 -11.48
C PRO A 10 4.68 -5.86 -10.70
N LEU A 11 5.20 -6.02 -9.46
CA LEU A 11 5.84 -4.91 -8.74
C LEU A 11 7.14 -4.47 -9.42
N GLN A 12 7.83 -5.39 -10.04
CA GLN A 12 9.07 -5.18 -10.76
C GLN A 12 8.91 -5.57 -12.22
N ARG A 13 9.44 -4.77 -13.13
CA ARG A 13 9.44 -5.10 -14.56
C ARG A 13 10.04 -6.48 -14.82
N GLY A 14 9.29 -7.37 -15.47
CA GLY A 14 9.69 -8.76 -15.73
C GLY A 14 9.55 -9.71 -14.54
N GLY A 15 9.04 -9.24 -13.39
CA GLY A 15 8.73 -10.06 -12.24
C GLY A 15 7.38 -10.79 -12.35
N ALA A 16 7.06 -11.58 -11.34
CA ALA A 16 5.76 -12.24 -11.24
C ALA A 16 4.63 -11.21 -11.01
N PRO A 17 3.49 -11.34 -11.73
CA PRO A 17 2.33 -10.50 -11.50
C PRO A 17 1.76 -10.68 -10.09
N VAL A 18 1.37 -9.58 -9.45
CA VAL A 18 0.76 -9.58 -8.10
C VAL A 18 -0.75 -9.35 -8.17
N PRO A 19 -1.52 -9.76 -7.14
CA PRO A 19 -2.92 -9.39 -7.01
C PRO A 19 -3.14 -7.88 -7.09
N PRO A 20 -4.16 -7.38 -7.82
CA PRO A 20 -4.44 -5.96 -7.97
C PRO A 20 -5.00 -5.32 -6.70
N LEU A 21 -5.58 -6.13 -5.82
CA LEU A 21 -6.09 -5.72 -4.52
C LEU A 21 -5.14 -6.21 -3.43
N ALA A 22 -4.88 -5.35 -2.45
CA ALA A 22 -3.99 -5.64 -1.34
C ALA A 22 -4.63 -5.24 0.00
N LEU A 23 -4.51 -6.09 1.02
CA LEU A 23 -5.04 -5.83 2.35
C LEU A 23 -3.93 -5.32 3.30
N GLY A 24 -4.16 -4.14 3.88
CA GLY A 24 -3.28 -3.51 4.85
C GLY A 24 -3.51 -4.02 6.27
N SER A 25 -2.47 -3.94 7.07
CA SER A 25 -2.51 -4.36 8.48
C SER A 25 -2.80 -3.21 9.46
N TRP A 26 -2.52 -1.97 9.09
CA TRP A 26 -2.70 -0.86 10.03
C TRP A 26 -4.14 -0.66 10.46
N ASN A 27 -4.39 -0.79 11.78
CA ASN A 27 -5.73 -0.71 12.36
C ASN A 27 -6.75 -1.70 11.74
N THR A 28 -6.32 -2.91 11.42
CA THR A 28 -7.15 -3.90 10.71
C THR A 28 -7.34 -5.19 11.50
N TRP A 29 -6.32 -6.04 11.58
CA TRP A 29 -6.46 -7.42 12.08
C TRP A 29 -6.74 -7.53 13.58
N ASP A 30 -6.27 -6.55 14.36
CA ASP A 30 -6.52 -6.46 15.81
C ASP A 30 -7.88 -5.79 16.15
N ARG A 31 -8.70 -5.49 15.14
CA ARG A 31 -10.02 -4.86 15.29
C ARG A 31 -11.19 -5.74 14.84
N MET A 32 -10.91 -6.98 14.52
CA MET A 32 -11.92 -7.96 14.12
C MET A 32 -11.80 -9.24 14.95
N PRO A 33 -12.89 -10.02 15.12
CA PRO A 33 -12.82 -11.35 15.68
C PRO A 33 -11.91 -12.27 14.87
N GLN A 34 -11.21 -13.19 15.53
CA GLN A 34 -10.30 -14.12 14.87
C GLN A 34 -10.96 -14.91 13.73
N ALA A 35 -12.20 -15.38 13.95
CA ALA A 35 -12.94 -16.15 12.94
C ALA A 35 -13.19 -15.32 11.66
N GLU A 36 -13.52 -14.04 11.79
CA GLU A 36 -13.67 -13.13 10.63
C GLU A 36 -12.35 -12.90 9.93
N ALA A 37 -11.23 -12.79 10.65
CA ALA A 37 -9.90 -12.65 10.06
C ALA A 37 -9.51 -13.88 9.24
N VAL A 38 -9.82 -15.08 9.73
CA VAL A 38 -9.60 -16.35 9.01
C VAL A 38 -10.42 -16.40 7.73
N GLU A 39 -11.72 -16.09 7.82
CA GLU A 39 -12.62 -16.05 6.66
C GLU A 39 -12.19 -14.99 5.63
N LEU A 40 -11.81 -13.80 6.10
CA LEU A 40 -11.35 -12.70 5.25
C LEU A 40 -10.10 -13.07 4.45
N ILE A 41 -9.14 -13.79 5.04
CA ILE A 41 -7.93 -14.25 4.33
C ILE A 41 -8.30 -15.23 3.22
N GLY A 42 -9.11 -16.24 3.51
CA GLY A 42 -9.57 -17.20 2.50
C GLY A 42 -10.31 -16.51 1.36
N ARG A 43 -11.24 -15.61 1.70
CA ARG A 43 -12.01 -14.85 0.71
C ARG A 43 -11.14 -13.90 -0.11
N ALA A 44 -10.10 -13.32 0.48
CA ALA A 44 -9.16 -12.45 -0.23
C ALA A 44 -8.45 -13.19 -1.38
N VAL A 45 -8.01 -14.42 -1.15
CA VAL A 45 -7.39 -15.23 -2.21
C VAL A 45 -8.37 -15.51 -3.34
N GLU A 46 -9.62 -15.88 -3.02
CA GLU A 46 -10.67 -16.13 -4.02
C GLU A 46 -11.01 -14.88 -4.86
N LEU A 47 -10.88 -13.69 -4.28
CA LEU A 47 -11.25 -12.41 -4.88
C LEU A 47 -10.05 -11.64 -5.47
N ASP A 48 -8.93 -12.30 -5.73
CA ASP A 48 -7.73 -11.66 -6.30
C ASP A 48 -7.17 -10.50 -5.45
N ALA A 49 -7.29 -10.65 -4.12
CA ALA A 49 -6.80 -9.74 -3.09
C ALA A 49 -5.77 -10.40 -2.16
N GLY A 50 -5.11 -11.46 -2.60
CA GLY A 50 -4.16 -12.26 -1.83
C GLY A 50 -2.78 -11.60 -1.66
N PHE A 51 -2.69 -10.28 -1.71
CA PHE A 51 -1.52 -9.50 -1.32
C PHE A 51 -1.75 -8.89 0.06
N PHE A 52 -0.87 -9.18 1.02
CA PHE A 52 -1.01 -8.71 2.41
C PHE A 52 0.20 -7.88 2.82
N ASP A 53 -0.04 -6.61 3.22
CA ASP A 53 0.94 -5.77 3.91
C ASP A 53 0.90 -6.13 5.40
N VAL A 54 2.02 -6.61 5.94
CA VAL A 54 2.14 -7.12 7.31
C VAL A 54 3.18 -6.30 8.03
N ALA A 55 2.75 -5.28 8.76
CA ALA A 55 3.62 -4.37 9.43
C ALA A 55 3.62 -4.53 10.95
N TYR A 56 4.79 -4.40 11.55
CA TYR A 56 5.00 -4.26 12.97
C TYR A 56 5.08 -2.78 13.35
N TYR A 57 4.23 -2.32 14.26
CA TYR A 57 4.09 -0.89 14.58
C TYR A 57 4.62 -0.50 15.97
N ASN A 58 5.19 -1.41 16.75
CA ASN A 58 5.60 -1.17 18.13
C ASN A 58 7.08 -0.78 18.25
N MET A 59 7.56 0.14 17.41
CA MET A 59 8.95 0.57 17.50
C MET A 59 9.11 2.08 17.36
N GLY A 60 10.21 2.59 17.87
CA GLY A 60 10.62 3.98 17.79
C GLY A 60 9.63 4.94 18.46
N PRO A 61 9.71 6.23 18.13
CA PRO A 61 8.89 7.28 18.76
C PRO A 61 7.40 7.21 18.34
N HIS A 62 7.08 6.40 17.33
CA HIS A 62 5.73 6.19 16.83
C HIS A 62 5.13 4.84 17.24
N ALA A 63 5.75 4.15 18.21
CA ALA A 63 5.27 2.86 18.68
C ALA A 63 3.79 2.91 19.04
N GLU A 64 3.03 1.99 18.46
CA GLU A 64 1.62 1.74 18.78
C GLU A 64 1.56 0.37 19.44
N ASN A 65 0.85 0.22 20.54
CA ASN A 65 0.67 -1.09 21.17
C ASN A 65 -0.30 -1.96 20.33
N SER A 66 0.15 -2.34 19.13
CA SER A 66 -0.63 -3.09 18.15
C SER A 66 -0.21 -4.56 18.10
N THR A 67 -1.19 -5.43 17.95
CA THR A 67 -1.02 -6.88 17.77
C THR A 67 -1.47 -7.35 16.39
N THR A 68 -1.66 -6.40 15.47
CA THR A 68 -2.22 -6.65 14.13
C THR A 68 -1.44 -7.71 13.35
N ASP A 69 -0.10 -7.69 13.43
CA ASP A 69 0.81 -8.66 12.79
C ASP A 69 0.69 -10.06 13.40
N ILE A 70 0.60 -10.15 14.73
CA ILE A 70 0.43 -11.43 15.45
C ILE A 70 -0.90 -12.08 15.07
N LEU A 71 -1.97 -11.29 15.07
CA LEU A 71 -3.32 -11.79 14.78
C LEU A 71 -3.47 -12.15 13.30
N PHE A 72 -2.86 -11.38 12.39
CA PHE A 72 -2.77 -11.76 10.98
C PHE A 72 -2.06 -13.11 10.81
N GLY A 73 -0.87 -13.29 11.36
CA GLY A 73 -0.12 -14.53 11.22
C GLY A 73 -0.85 -15.75 11.81
N ARG A 74 -1.58 -15.55 12.92
CA ARG A 74 -2.45 -16.59 13.47
C ARG A 74 -3.60 -16.91 12.53
N ALA A 75 -4.30 -15.90 12.00
CA ALA A 75 -5.42 -16.10 11.09
C ALA A 75 -4.97 -16.75 9.77
N LEU A 76 -3.79 -16.39 9.26
CA LEU A 76 -3.22 -17.01 8.07
C LEU A 76 -2.98 -18.53 8.26
N ARG A 77 -2.40 -18.92 9.39
CA ARG A 77 -2.21 -20.36 9.69
C ARG A 77 -3.53 -21.10 9.84
N GLU A 78 -4.52 -20.49 10.48
CA GLU A 78 -5.84 -21.09 10.69
C GLU A 78 -6.69 -21.14 9.40
N SER A 79 -6.45 -20.25 8.42
CA SER A 79 -7.18 -20.20 7.15
C SER A 79 -6.92 -21.40 6.25
N GLY A 80 -5.77 -22.06 6.39
CA GLY A 80 -5.36 -23.14 5.52
C GLY A 80 -5.02 -22.72 4.09
N VAL A 81 -4.89 -21.42 3.81
CA VAL A 81 -4.46 -20.90 2.51
C VAL A 81 -3.03 -21.32 2.23
N ASP A 82 -2.76 -21.80 1.02
CA ASP A 82 -1.41 -22.17 0.60
C ASP A 82 -0.53 -20.91 0.52
N ARG A 83 0.69 -21.00 1.05
CA ARG A 83 1.67 -19.93 1.03
C ARG A 83 2.00 -19.44 -0.39
N SER A 84 1.88 -20.33 -1.37
CA SER A 84 2.12 -20.02 -2.80
C SER A 84 1.01 -19.18 -3.45
N ASP A 85 -0.18 -19.13 -2.85
CA ASP A 85 -1.32 -18.40 -3.39
C ASP A 85 -1.35 -16.92 -2.95
N ILE A 86 -0.41 -16.52 -2.10
CA ILE A 86 -0.37 -15.18 -1.51
C ILE A 86 0.99 -14.49 -1.70
N VAL A 87 0.95 -13.17 -1.62
CA VAL A 87 2.14 -12.30 -1.55
C VAL A 87 2.17 -11.62 -0.19
N LEU A 88 3.26 -11.80 0.54
CA LEU A 88 3.49 -11.16 1.83
C LEU A 88 4.49 -10.01 1.68
N CYS A 89 4.04 -8.82 2.04
CA CYS A 89 4.84 -7.61 2.06
C CYS A 89 5.13 -7.22 3.51
N GLY A 90 6.39 -7.29 3.92
CA GLY A 90 6.83 -6.79 5.23
C GLY A 90 7.06 -5.29 5.23
N LYS A 91 7.30 -4.71 6.41
CA LYS A 91 7.63 -3.29 6.53
C LYS A 91 8.77 -3.10 7.53
N LEU A 92 9.77 -2.32 7.11
CA LEU A 92 10.88 -1.88 7.95
C LEU A 92 10.77 -0.37 8.15
N TRP A 93 11.15 0.10 9.33
CA TRP A 93 10.99 1.49 9.70
C TRP A 93 12.34 2.18 9.89
N LEU A 94 12.43 3.44 9.49
CA LEU A 94 13.61 4.28 9.67
C LEU A 94 13.57 5.08 10.98
N TRP A 95 12.52 4.94 11.78
CA TRP A 95 12.30 5.72 13.01
C TRP A 95 13.38 5.53 14.08
N ASP A 96 13.95 4.35 14.17
CA ASP A 96 15.06 4.03 15.09
C ASP A 96 16.29 3.43 14.38
N TRP A 97 16.23 3.35 13.05
CA TRP A 97 17.37 2.95 12.24
C TRP A 97 18.43 4.07 12.24
N PRO A 98 19.73 3.77 12.37
CA PRO A 98 20.34 2.44 12.33
C PRO A 98 20.53 1.78 13.72
N ASN A 99 20.03 2.36 14.82
CA ASN A 99 20.20 1.76 16.17
C ASN A 99 19.55 0.37 16.22
N GLN A 100 18.31 0.25 15.79
CA GLN A 100 17.69 -1.03 15.49
C GLN A 100 17.86 -1.29 13.98
N GLY A 101 18.87 -2.08 13.61
CA GLY A 101 19.15 -2.42 12.22
C GLY A 101 18.04 -3.27 11.58
N PHE A 102 17.95 -3.24 10.26
CA PHE A 102 16.90 -3.92 9.49
C PHE A 102 16.82 -5.42 9.74
N ARG A 103 17.95 -6.10 9.95
CA ARG A 103 17.98 -7.53 10.29
C ARG A 103 17.24 -7.80 11.60
N ALA A 104 17.43 -6.98 12.62
CA ALA A 104 16.77 -7.15 13.93
C ALA A 104 15.27 -6.84 13.80
N GLN A 105 14.90 -5.77 13.11
CA GLN A 105 13.50 -5.43 12.85
C GLN A 105 12.79 -6.56 12.08
N LEU A 106 13.40 -7.08 11.02
CA LEU A 106 12.83 -8.15 10.21
C LEU A 106 12.68 -9.44 11.02
N ALA A 107 13.70 -9.83 11.78
CA ALA A 107 13.63 -11.03 12.61
C ALA A 107 12.50 -10.95 13.63
N GLU A 108 12.33 -9.80 14.30
CA GLU A 108 11.23 -9.57 15.24
C GLU A 108 9.86 -9.62 14.52
N SER A 109 9.73 -8.98 13.37
CA SER A 109 8.48 -9.00 12.58
C SER A 109 8.09 -10.41 12.12
N LEU A 110 9.06 -11.20 11.66
CA LEU A 110 8.84 -12.59 11.24
C LEU A 110 8.44 -13.47 12.44
N ASP A 111 9.14 -13.36 13.56
CA ASP A 111 8.83 -14.13 14.78
C ASP A 111 7.41 -13.82 15.28
N ARG A 112 7.06 -12.55 15.39
CA ARG A 112 5.73 -12.10 15.84
C ARG A 112 4.60 -12.61 14.94
N ALA A 113 4.78 -12.53 13.63
CA ALA A 113 3.77 -13.00 12.66
C ALA A 113 3.82 -14.54 12.48
N GLY A 114 4.88 -15.21 12.95
CA GLY A 114 5.10 -16.64 12.74
C GLY A 114 5.33 -16.97 11.27
N LEU A 115 6.17 -16.20 10.61
CA LEU A 115 6.52 -16.31 9.20
C LEU A 115 8.02 -16.58 9.05
N ASP A 116 8.41 -17.25 7.96
CA ASP A 116 9.81 -17.55 7.66
C ASP A 116 10.47 -16.48 6.80
N ARG A 117 9.70 -15.82 5.93
CA ARG A 117 10.16 -14.80 4.99
C ARG A 117 9.02 -13.93 4.47
N PHE A 118 9.36 -12.76 3.94
CA PHE A 118 8.48 -11.97 3.10
C PHE A 118 8.85 -12.11 1.61
N ASP A 119 7.88 -11.97 0.70
CA ASP A 119 8.15 -11.96 -0.75
C ASP A 119 8.73 -10.62 -1.18
N THR A 120 8.26 -9.57 -0.56
CA THR A 120 8.77 -8.20 -0.73
C THR A 120 8.68 -7.44 0.60
N LEU A 121 9.34 -6.30 0.67
CA LEU A 121 9.17 -5.39 1.80
C LEU A 121 9.14 -3.94 1.38
N VAL A 122 8.63 -3.11 2.26
CA VAL A 122 8.62 -1.66 2.13
C VAL A 122 9.48 -1.06 3.22
N VAL A 123 10.40 -0.18 2.86
CA VAL A 123 11.13 0.65 3.82
C VAL A 123 10.32 1.91 4.08
N GLY A 124 9.84 2.03 5.30
CA GLY A 124 8.85 3.03 5.70
C GLY A 124 9.42 4.40 5.99
N ASP A 125 8.58 5.21 6.61
CA ASP A 125 8.79 6.63 6.86
C ASP A 125 10.06 6.94 7.64
N TYR A 126 10.59 8.14 7.45
CA TYR A 126 11.71 8.69 8.21
C TYR A 126 11.39 10.11 8.69
N LEU A 127 12.04 10.51 9.79
CA LEU A 127 11.95 11.86 10.35
C LEU A 127 13.09 12.72 9.81
N ASP A 128 14.30 12.18 9.82
CA ASP A 128 15.53 12.82 9.34
C ASP A 128 16.02 12.13 8.06
N ALA A 129 16.82 12.83 7.26
CA ALA A 129 17.40 12.28 6.03
C ALA A 129 18.22 11.02 6.33
N PRO A 130 17.89 9.86 5.73
CA PRO A 130 18.62 8.63 5.97
C PRO A 130 19.97 8.59 5.28
N ASP A 131 20.91 7.80 5.80
CA ASP A 131 22.12 7.39 5.07
C ASP A 131 21.72 6.38 3.98
N VAL A 132 21.34 6.90 2.81
CA VAL A 132 20.79 6.09 1.72
C VAL A 132 21.74 5.00 1.23
N PRO A 133 23.05 5.24 1.01
CA PRO A 133 23.98 4.19 0.60
C PRO A 133 24.04 3.01 1.59
N ARG A 134 24.10 3.30 2.89
CA ARG A 134 24.07 2.29 3.94
C ARG A 134 22.75 1.53 3.97
N LEU A 135 21.63 2.26 3.85
CA LEU A 135 20.30 1.66 3.80
C LEU A 135 20.16 0.66 2.64
N VAL A 136 20.63 1.02 1.44
CA VAL A 136 20.61 0.12 0.27
C VAL A 136 21.42 -1.14 0.56
N ALA A 137 22.61 -1.01 1.17
CA ALA A 137 23.44 -2.16 1.55
C ALA A 137 22.73 -3.05 2.58
N ASP A 138 22.18 -2.45 3.66
CA ASP A 138 21.48 -3.19 4.72
C ASP A 138 20.26 -3.97 4.19
N VAL A 139 19.51 -3.42 3.22
CA VAL A 139 18.40 -4.15 2.59
C VAL A 139 18.91 -5.31 1.73
N ASN A 140 19.99 -5.09 0.98
CA ASN A 140 20.57 -6.14 0.12
C ASN A 140 21.12 -7.31 0.94
N GLU A 141 21.62 -7.10 2.15
CA GLU A 141 21.98 -8.19 3.06
C GLU A 141 20.78 -9.11 3.37
N LEU A 142 19.58 -8.56 3.48
CA LEU A 142 18.37 -9.36 3.71
C LEU A 142 17.97 -10.16 2.46
N ILE A 143 18.17 -9.58 1.28
CA ILE A 143 17.92 -10.25 -0.02
C ILE A 143 18.90 -11.41 -0.18
N ASP A 144 20.18 -11.19 0.05
CA ASP A 144 21.24 -12.20 -0.07
C ASP A 144 21.03 -13.39 0.88
N GLN A 145 20.40 -13.14 2.04
CA GLN A 145 20.02 -14.17 3.00
C GLN A 145 18.73 -14.90 2.63
N GLY A 146 18.05 -14.52 1.53
CA GLY A 146 16.79 -15.10 1.08
C GLY A 146 15.58 -14.80 1.98
N LEU A 147 15.69 -13.82 2.88
CA LEU A 147 14.62 -13.40 3.79
C LEU A 147 13.58 -12.52 3.09
N VAL A 148 13.99 -11.89 1.98
CA VAL A 148 13.18 -10.98 1.16
C VAL A 148 13.54 -11.16 -0.31
N GLY A 149 12.56 -11.07 -1.22
CA GLY A 149 12.79 -11.18 -2.66
C GLY A 149 13.02 -9.85 -3.37
N SER A 150 12.38 -8.78 -2.90
CA SER A 150 12.48 -7.42 -3.46
C SER A 150 12.07 -6.38 -2.43
N TRP A 151 12.25 -5.10 -2.76
CA TRP A 151 11.85 -4.03 -1.85
C TRP A 151 11.32 -2.80 -2.57
N GLY A 152 10.54 -2.00 -1.84
CA GLY A 152 10.01 -0.71 -2.24
C GLY A 152 10.17 0.33 -1.14
N ILE A 153 9.73 1.55 -1.43
CA ILE A 153 9.74 2.67 -0.49
C ILE A 153 8.32 3.06 -0.06
N ASN A 154 8.20 3.69 1.11
CA ASN A 154 6.93 4.22 1.59
C ASN A 154 7.02 5.73 1.83
N ASN A 155 6.34 6.51 1.00
CA ASN A 155 6.22 7.96 1.09
C ASN A 155 7.55 8.72 1.23
N TRP A 156 8.60 8.25 0.57
CA TRP A 156 9.91 8.92 0.63
C TRP A 156 9.93 10.20 -0.18
N ARG A 157 10.84 11.11 0.18
CA ARG A 157 11.23 12.22 -0.69
C ARG A 157 11.84 11.70 -1.96
N ILE A 158 11.50 12.32 -3.06
CA ILE A 158 11.94 11.87 -4.39
C ILE A 158 13.47 11.89 -4.54
N GLU A 159 14.16 12.84 -3.90
CA GLU A 159 15.62 12.90 -3.92
C GLU A 159 16.27 11.67 -3.31
N HIS A 160 15.77 11.17 -2.19
CA HIS A 160 16.30 9.95 -1.55
C HIS A 160 15.97 8.69 -2.35
N THR A 161 14.81 8.64 -3.00
CA THR A 161 14.43 7.54 -3.89
C THR A 161 15.36 7.49 -5.10
N ARG A 162 15.63 8.63 -5.74
CA ARG A 162 16.58 8.72 -6.85
C ARG A 162 18.00 8.35 -6.43
N GLN A 163 18.41 8.78 -5.24
CA GLN A 163 19.69 8.39 -4.67
C GLN A 163 19.77 6.88 -4.47
N ALA A 164 18.75 6.24 -3.88
CA ALA A 164 18.75 4.80 -3.68
C ALA A 164 18.83 4.01 -5.00
N LEU A 165 18.12 4.46 -6.04
CA LEU A 165 18.21 3.88 -7.38
C LEU A 165 19.62 4.03 -7.99
N ALA A 166 20.22 5.21 -7.85
CA ALA A 166 21.56 5.48 -8.37
C ALA A 166 22.65 4.70 -7.62
N ASP A 167 22.59 4.67 -6.29
CA ASP A 167 23.56 3.95 -5.45
C ASP A 167 23.49 2.45 -5.68
N ALA A 168 22.26 1.88 -5.77
CA ALA A 168 22.07 0.47 -6.08
C ALA A 168 22.65 0.12 -7.46
N ALA A 169 22.36 0.91 -8.49
CA ALA A 169 22.88 0.69 -9.83
C ALA A 169 24.42 0.79 -9.89
N ALA A 170 25.01 1.76 -9.19
CA ALA A 170 26.46 1.95 -9.14
C ALA A 170 27.19 0.78 -8.47
N GLN A 171 26.55 0.12 -7.52
CA GLN A 171 27.12 -0.98 -6.74
C GLN A 171 26.70 -2.37 -7.26
N GLY A 172 25.84 -2.46 -8.28
CA GLY A 172 25.27 -3.72 -8.77
C GLY A 172 24.35 -4.41 -7.75
N LEU A 173 23.70 -3.61 -6.87
CA LEU A 173 22.75 -4.06 -5.85
C LEU A 173 21.31 -3.93 -6.35
N ALA A 174 20.38 -4.61 -5.65
CA ALA A 174 18.96 -4.45 -5.90
C ALA A 174 18.46 -3.11 -5.35
N GLY A 175 17.97 -2.23 -6.24
CA GLY A 175 17.28 -0.99 -5.87
C GLY A 175 15.81 -1.20 -5.54
N PRO A 176 15.10 -0.14 -5.08
CA PRO A 176 13.66 -0.20 -4.90
C PRO A 176 12.97 -0.41 -6.26
N VAL A 177 11.92 -1.26 -6.27
CA VAL A 177 11.20 -1.61 -7.50
C VAL A 177 9.78 -1.06 -7.54
N PHE A 178 9.25 -0.60 -6.42
CA PHE A 178 7.95 0.05 -6.33
C PHE A 178 7.94 1.15 -5.26
N ALA A 179 6.96 2.03 -5.36
CA ALA A 179 6.69 3.05 -4.37
C ALA A 179 5.28 2.89 -3.79
N GLN A 180 5.20 2.64 -2.49
CA GLN A 180 3.95 2.69 -1.73
C GLN A 180 3.71 4.15 -1.34
N LEU A 181 2.77 4.80 -2.04
CA LEU A 181 2.48 6.22 -1.88
C LEU A 181 1.04 6.45 -1.44
N LYS A 182 0.81 7.50 -0.66
CA LYS A 182 -0.54 8.04 -0.51
C LYS A 182 -1.04 8.48 -1.87
N TYR A 183 -2.04 7.77 -2.36
CA TYR A 183 -2.62 8.03 -3.65
C TYR A 183 -4.10 7.66 -3.69
N GLY A 184 -4.93 8.54 -4.21
CA GLY A 184 -6.36 8.36 -4.32
C GLY A 184 -7.03 9.51 -5.04
N ILE A 185 -8.36 9.57 -4.97
CA ILE A 185 -9.17 10.58 -5.67
C ILE A 185 -8.73 12.01 -5.33
N ALA A 186 -8.43 12.27 -4.07
CA ALA A 186 -8.13 13.62 -3.60
C ALA A 186 -6.63 13.95 -3.56
N ARG A 187 -5.77 12.95 -3.35
CA ARG A 187 -4.31 13.08 -3.31
C ARG A 187 -3.70 12.41 -4.51
N ARG A 188 -3.10 13.20 -5.40
CA ARG A 188 -2.49 12.72 -6.65
C ARG A 188 -1.09 13.27 -6.88
N ALA A 189 -0.75 14.38 -6.21
CA ALA A 189 0.44 15.16 -6.55
C ALA A 189 1.75 14.36 -6.45
N MET A 190 1.87 13.41 -5.50
CA MET A 190 3.04 12.53 -5.42
C MET A 190 3.17 11.61 -6.63
N ALA A 191 2.09 10.90 -6.97
CA ALA A 191 2.13 9.85 -7.99
C ALA A 191 2.01 10.40 -9.42
N GLU A 192 1.20 11.46 -9.63
CA GLU A 192 0.91 12.00 -10.96
C GLU A 192 1.71 13.26 -11.27
N GLY A 193 2.34 13.89 -10.27
CA GLY A 193 3.16 15.09 -10.44
C GLY A 193 4.61 14.80 -10.81
N ASP A 194 5.41 15.86 -10.83
CA ASP A 194 6.82 15.84 -11.29
C ASP A 194 7.75 15.00 -10.39
N ALA A 195 7.32 14.69 -9.16
CA ALA A 195 8.14 13.92 -8.23
C ALA A 195 8.32 12.48 -8.73
N TYR A 196 7.27 11.68 -8.68
CA TYR A 196 7.30 10.25 -9.02
C TYR A 196 6.78 9.93 -10.42
N GLY A 197 5.96 10.80 -11.01
CA GLY A 197 5.38 10.58 -12.33
C GLY A 197 6.38 10.15 -13.41
N PRO A 198 7.56 10.78 -13.53
CA PRO A 198 8.58 10.33 -14.49
C PRO A 198 9.10 8.90 -14.27
N LEU A 199 9.31 8.48 -13.00
CA LEU A 199 9.77 7.12 -12.67
C LEU A 199 8.71 6.05 -12.92
N PHE A 200 7.44 6.42 -12.84
CA PHE A 200 6.34 5.55 -13.22
C PHE A 200 6.17 5.47 -14.74
N ALA A 201 6.30 6.60 -15.44
CA ALA A 201 6.12 6.67 -16.89
C ALA A 201 7.18 5.88 -17.65
N ASP A 202 8.43 5.83 -17.16
CA ASP A 202 9.52 5.06 -17.78
C ASP A 202 9.60 3.60 -17.27
N GLY A 203 8.77 3.24 -16.28
CA GLY A 203 8.70 1.91 -15.69
C GLY A 203 9.88 1.57 -14.76
N THR A 204 10.61 2.57 -14.28
CA THR A 204 11.65 2.39 -13.25
C THR A 204 11.04 1.90 -11.95
N LEU A 205 9.90 2.44 -11.56
CA LEU A 205 9.10 2.02 -10.41
C LEU A 205 7.67 1.71 -10.84
N THR A 206 6.99 0.86 -10.05
CA THR A 206 5.53 0.75 -10.09
C THR A 206 4.92 1.41 -8.86
N LEU A 207 3.64 1.73 -8.94
CA LEU A 207 2.88 2.33 -7.85
C LEU A 207 2.11 1.26 -7.07
N GLN A 208 2.29 1.24 -5.76
CA GLN A 208 1.35 0.65 -4.83
C GLN A 208 0.57 1.80 -4.17
N ALA A 209 -0.70 1.95 -4.54
CA ALA A 209 -1.55 2.99 -3.97
C ALA A 209 -1.91 2.66 -2.52
N SER A 210 -1.70 3.57 -1.60
CA SER A 210 -2.01 3.41 -0.18
C SER A 210 -2.79 4.60 0.37
N ASP A 211 -3.39 4.45 1.55
CA ASP A 211 -4.25 5.46 2.21
C ASP A 211 -5.37 6.00 1.28
N VAL A 212 -5.83 5.16 0.38
CA VAL A 212 -6.73 5.49 -0.75
C VAL A 212 -8.08 6.09 -0.31
N PHE A 213 -8.46 5.88 0.95
CA PHE A 213 -9.71 6.39 1.53
C PHE A 213 -9.48 7.57 2.49
N GLU A 214 -8.25 8.10 2.60
CA GLU A 214 -7.90 9.14 3.56
C GLU A 214 -8.37 8.80 4.99
N GLY A 215 -7.94 7.64 5.47
CA GLY A 215 -8.37 7.11 6.77
C GLY A 215 -9.84 6.68 6.84
N GLY A 216 -10.54 6.60 5.72
CA GLY A 216 -11.94 6.22 5.60
C GLY A 216 -12.89 7.39 5.28
N ILE A 217 -12.39 8.62 5.22
CA ILE A 217 -13.21 9.80 4.90
C ILE A 217 -13.88 9.65 3.54
N LEU A 218 -13.13 9.27 2.50
CA LEU A 218 -13.66 9.12 1.15
C LEU A 218 -14.52 7.86 0.96
N ALA A 219 -14.50 6.93 1.91
CA ALA A 219 -15.38 5.77 1.87
C ALA A 219 -16.73 6.01 2.55
N THR A 220 -16.79 6.89 3.58
CA THR A 220 -17.96 7.02 4.45
C THR A 220 -18.47 8.45 4.62
N GLY A 221 -17.73 9.46 4.18
CA GLY A 221 -18.01 10.88 4.44
C GLY A 221 -17.78 11.33 5.88
N ARG A 222 -17.15 10.49 6.71
CA ARG A 222 -16.96 10.77 8.14
C ARG A 222 -15.49 10.70 8.50
N THR A 223 -15.02 11.71 9.23
CA THR A 223 -13.69 11.65 9.85
C THR A 223 -13.72 10.64 11.00
N PRO A 224 -12.87 9.60 11.00
CA PRO A 224 -12.86 8.61 12.06
C PRO A 224 -12.31 9.21 13.36
N GLN A 225 -12.76 8.67 14.51
CA GLN A 225 -12.25 9.08 15.83
C GLN A 225 -10.87 8.46 16.15
N ARG A 226 -10.53 7.36 15.46
CA ARG A 226 -9.22 6.73 15.60
C ARG A 226 -8.11 7.59 14.98
N LYS A 227 -6.86 7.35 15.39
CA LYS A 227 -5.69 7.94 14.71
C LYS A 227 -5.72 7.57 13.22
N ILE A 228 -5.52 8.55 12.38
CA ILE A 228 -5.32 8.41 10.94
C ILE A 228 -4.00 9.07 10.58
N GLY A 229 -3.48 8.78 9.41
CA GLY A 229 -2.19 9.28 8.94
C GLY A 229 -2.05 10.80 9.01
N ALA A 230 -0.84 11.31 8.82
CA ALA A 230 -0.55 12.74 8.86
C ALA A 230 -1.41 13.52 7.85
N ASP A 231 -1.82 14.72 8.24
CA ASP A 231 -2.57 15.66 7.37
C ASP A 231 -1.61 16.59 6.63
N VAL A 232 -0.90 16.03 5.67
CA VAL A 232 0.08 16.79 4.90
C VAL A 232 -0.59 17.88 4.10
N GLY A 233 -0.04 19.09 4.23
CA GLY A 233 -0.61 20.29 3.62
C GLY A 233 -1.86 20.82 4.31
N GLY A 234 -2.32 20.20 5.41
CA GLY A 234 -3.52 20.63 6.14
C GLY A 234 -4.80 20.61 5.29
N ILE A 235 -4.96 19.60 4.42
CA ILE A 235 -6.02 19.56 3.40
C ILE A 235 -7.16 18.61 3.75
N ARG A 236 -7.15 17.99 4.92
CA ARG A 236 -8.15 16.97 5.29
C ARG A 236 -9.59 17.48 5.25
N GLU A 237 -9.82 18.73 5.66
CA GLU A 237 -11.17 19.33 5.56
C GLU A 237 -11.60 19.49 4.10
N ARG A 238 -10.69 19.89 3.20
CA ARG A 238 -10.95 19.98 1.76
C ARG A 238 -11.20 18.60 1.15
N ILE A 239 -10.50 17.56 1.62
CA ILE A 239 -10.75 16.16 1.23
C ILE A 239 -12.14 15.71 1.68
N ALA A 240 -12.55 16.03 2.90
CA ALA A 240 -13.90 15.74 3.36
C ALA A 240 -14.98 16.48 2.54
N ALA A 241 -14.68 17.69 2.08
CA ALA A 241 -15.59 18.50 1.29
C ALA A 241 -15.88 17.93 -0.12
N VAL A 242 -14.98 17.11 -0.69
CA VAL A 242 -15.25 16.47 -2.00
C VAL A 242 -16.03 15.16 -1.91
N TYR A 243 -16.25 14.63 -0.70
CA TYR A 243 -16.98 13.37 -0.53
C TYR A 243 -18.38 13.33 -1.17
N PRO A 244 -19.22 14.40 -1.11
CA PRO A 244 -20.52 14.37 -1.76
C PRO A 244 -20.44 14.09 -3.26
N GLU A 245 -19.43 14.64 -3.95
CA GLU A 245 -19.19 14.38 -5.36
C GLU A 245 -18.71 12.95 -5.59
N VAL A 246 -17.79 12.44 -4.76
CA VAL A 246 -17.36 11.04 -4.79
C VAL A 246 -18.54 10.10 -4.62
N ALA A 247 -19.45 10.40 -3.68
CA ALA A 247 -20.65 9.59 -3.44
C ALA A 247 -21.64 9.65 -4.62
N ARG A 248 -21.80 10.82 -5.25
CA ARG A 248 -22.62 10.98 -6.45
C ARG A 248 -22.09 10.12 -7.60
N VAL A 249 -20.81 10.27 -7.93
CA VAL A 249 -20.18 9.50 -9.02
C VAL A 249 -20.24 7.99 -8.75
N ALA A 250 -20.02 7.57 -7.49
CA ALA A 250 -20.15 6.17 -7.09
C ALA A 250 -21.56 5.63 -7.36
N ALA A 251 -22.59 6.42 -7.03
CA ALA A 251 -23.99 6.05 -7.28
C ALA A 251 -24.29 5.94 -8.78
N ASP A 252 -23.76 6.83 -9.59
CA ASP A 252 -23.95 6.82 -11.06
C ASP A 252 -23.35 5.55 -11.70
N PHE A 253 -22.24 5.05 -11.17
CA PHE A 253 -21.65 3.77 -11.59
C PHE A 253 -22.23 2.54 -10.84
N GLY A 254 -23.15 2.73 -9.88
CA GLY A 254 -23.76 1.63 -9.13
C GLY A 254 -22.81 0.90 -8.18
N VAL A 255 -21.77 1.58 -7.67
CA VAL A 255 -20.77 1.03 -6.75
C VAL A 255 -20.71 1.81 -5.45
N THR A 256 -19.97 1.30 -4.45
CA THR A 256 -19.67 2.06 -3.24
C THR A 256 -18.61 3.12 -3.48
N PRO A 257 -18.56 4.22 -2.69
CA PRO A 257 -17.46 5.19 -2.76
C PRO A 257 -16.07 4.54 -2.57
N ALA A 258 -15.98 3.50 -1.75
CA ALA A 258 -14.73 2.74 -1.56
C ALA A 258 -14.32 2.00 -2.85
N ALA A 259 -15.22 1.29 -3.50
CA ALA A 259 -14.96 0.62 -4.77
C ALA A 259 -14.58 1.63 -5.86
N LEU A 260 -15.25 2.80 -5.92
CA LEU A 260 -14.89 3.88 -6.84
C LEU A 260 -13.46 4.38 -6.58
N GLY A 261 -13.06 4.58 -5.32
CA GLY A 261 -11.71 5.01 -4.95
C GLY A 261 -10.63 4.02 -5.37
N ILE A 262 -10.88 2.71 -5.21
CA ILE A 262 -9.99 1.66 -5.67
C ILE A 262 -9.93 1.65 -7.21
N ALA A 263 -11.07 1.73 -7.91
CA ALA A 263 -11.11 1.77 -9.36
C ALA A 263 -10.38 2.98 -9.93
N PHE A 264 -10.50 4.14 -9.29
CA PHE A 264 -9.71 5.33 -9.62
C PHE A 264 -8.21 5.06 -9.54
N CYS A 265 -7.74 4.45 -8.46
CA CYS A 265 -6.31 4.13 -8.31
C CYS A 265 -5.82 3.12 -9.35
N LEU A 266 -6.59 2.06 -9.62
CA LEU A 266 -6.29 1.05 -10.63
C LEU A 266 -6.28 1.62 -12.06
N SER A 267 -7.03 2.69 -12.31
CA SER A 267 -7.07 3.36 -13.64
C SER A 267 -5.78 4.13 -13.96
N ASN A 268 -4.86 4.27 -13.01
CA ASN A 268 -3.52 4.78 -13.29
C ASN A 268 -2.65 3.60 -13.78
N PRO A 269 -2.09 3.68 -15.01
CA PRO A 269 -1.34 2.56 -15.61
C PRO A 269 -0.07 2.16 -14.85
N ALA A 270 0.41 3.00 -13.94
CA ALA A 270 1.55 2.68 -13.08
C ALA A 270 1.18 1.83 -11.86
N THR A 271 -0.12 1.73 -11.53
CA THR A 271 -0.59 1.06 -10.32
C THR A 271 -0.52 -0.46 -10.46
N ALA A 272 0.41 -1.08 -9.74
CA ALA A 272 0.52 -2.53 -9.66
C ALA A 272 -0.57 -3.12 -8.75
N ASN A 273 -0.82 -2.48 -7.61
CA ASN A 273 -1.93 -2.85 -6.73
C ASN A 273 -2.38 -1.68 -5.83
N VAL A 274 -3.55 -1.88 -5.20
CA VAL A 274 -4.17 -0.90 -4.31
C VAL A 274 -4.30 -1.50 -2.92
N LEU A 275 -3.62 -0.87 -1.95
CA LEU A 275 -3.59 -1.26 -0.54
C LEU A 275 -4.70 -0.54 0.24
N PHE A 276 -5.61 -1.31 0.81
CA PHE A 276 -6.70 -0.80 1.64
C PHE A 276 -6.98 -1.68 2.86
N GLY A 277 -7.67 -1.14 3.85
CA GLY A 277 -8.15 -1.89 5.00
C GLY A 277 -9.58 -2.41 4.78
N ALA A 278 -9.81 -3.67 5.11
CA ALA A 278 -11.14 -4.26 5.25
C ALA A 278 -11.20 -5.03 6.57
N SER A 279 -12.25 -4.84 7.33
CA SER A 279 -12.46 -5.53 8.61
C SER A 279 -13.64 -6.51 8.58
N ARG A 280 -14.24 -6.72 7.42
CA ARG A 280 -15.33 -7.67 7.17
C ARG A 280 -15.28 -8.16 5.72
N VAL A 281 -15.72 -9.38 5.50
CA VAL A 281 -15.80 -10.01 4.19
C VAL A 281 -16.65 -9.19 3.22
N GLU A 282 -17.80 -8.65 3.67
CA GLU A 282 -18.69 -7.86 2.81
C GLU A 282 -18.03 -6.59 2.27
N GLN A 283 -17.12 -5.98 3.05
CA GLN A 283 -16.36 -4.83 2.56
C GLN A 283 -15.41 -5.21 1.43
N LEU A 284 -14.74 -6.35 1.54
CA LEU A 284 -13.87 -6.88 0.50
C LEU A 284 -14.67 -7.22 -0.76
N GLU A 285 -15.82 -7.88 -0.62
CA GLU A 285 -16.70 -8.24 -1.74
C GLU A 285 -17.23 -6.99 -2.46
N GLN A 286 -17.65 -5.97 -1.72
CA GLN A 286 -18.06 -4.69 -2.29
C GLN A 286 -16.89 -4.00 -3.02
N ASN A 287 -15.70 -4.02 -2.44
CA ASN A 287 -14.51 -3.40 -3.02
C ASN A 287 -14.01 -4.16 -4.27
N HIS A 288 -14.26 -5.47 -4.36
CA HIS A 288 -13.91 -6.26 -5.55
C HIS A 288 -14.61 -5.75 -6.83
N ALA A 289 -15.78 -5.11 -6.72
CA ALA A 289 -16.43 -4.48 -7.86
C ALA A 289 -15.56 -3.41 -8.57
N ALA A 290 -14.56 -2.87 -7.87
CA ALA A 290 -13.58 -1.93 -8.43
C ALA A 290 -12.81 -2.50 -9.63
N LEU A 291 -12.57 -3.81 -9.67
CA LEU A 291 -11.81 -4.45 -10.75
C LEU A 291 -12.54 -4.35 -12.09
N ALA A 292 -13.85 -4.64 -12.10
CA ALA A 292 -14.68 -4.50 -13.28
C ALA A 292 -14.83 -3.03 -13.67
N LEU A 293 -15.07 -2.14 -12.70
CA LEU A 293 -15.22 -0.72 -12.95
C LEU A 293 -13.94 -0.10 -13.55
N ALA A 294 -12.76 -0.42 -13.00
CA ALA A 294 -11.48 0.08 -13.51
C ALA A 294 -11.19 -0.42 -14.93
N ARG A 295 -11.48 -1.70 -15.21
CA ARG A 295 -11.29 -2.31 -16.54
C ARG A 295 -12.19 -1.69 -17.59
N ASP A 296 -13.48 -1.52 -17.29
CA ASP A 296 -14.50 -1.17 -18.26
C ASP A 296 -14.71 0.35 -18.38
N HIS A 297 -14.46 1.10 -17.31
CA HIS A 297 -14.78 2.54 -17.20
C HIS A 297 -13.65 3.38 -16.55
N GLY A 298 -12.41 2.88 -16.50
CA GLY A 298 -11.31 3.59 -15.87
C GLY A 298 -11.12 5.04 -16.34
N PRO A 299 -11.08 5.31 -17.68
CA PRO A 299 -10.96 6.68 -18.19
C PRO A 299 -12.14 7.59 -17.78
N GLU A 300 -13.37 7.08 -17.81
CA GLU A 300 -14.56 7.82 -17.40
C GLU A 300 -14.53 8.14 -15.89
N VAL A 301 -14.17 7.16 -15.05
CA VAL A 301 -14.00 7.36 -13.59
C VAL A 301 -13.00 8.49 -13.32
N ARG A 302 -11.88 8.52 -14.02
CA ARG A 302 -10.88 9.57 -13.87
C ARG A 302 -11.39 10.93 -14.34
N ALA A 303 -12.14 10.98 -15.42
CA ALA A 303 -12.70 12.22 -15.96
C ALA A 303 -13.76 12.84 -15.03
N GLU A 304 -14.70 12.02 -14.54
CA GLU A 304 -15.75 12.46 -13.60
C GLU A 304 -15.17 12.99 -12.27
N LEU A 305 -14.04 12.46 -11.83
CA LEU A 305 -13.38 12.84 -10.58
C LEU A 305 -12.25 13.87 -10.76
N ALA A 306 -12.09 14.47 -11.94
CA ALA A 306 -10.99 15.39 -12.26
C ALA A 306 -10.89 16.56 -11.27
N ASP A 307 -12.03 17.14 -10.89
CA ASP A 307 -12.10 18.29 -9.98
C ASP A 307 -11.96 17.92 -8.49
N CYS A 308 -11.98 16.64 -8.16
CA CYS A 308 -11.74 16.14 -6.81
C CYS A 308 -10.24 16.12 -6.42
N TRP A 309 -9.34 16.55 -7.29
CA TRP A 309 -7.91 16.66 -6.99
C TRP A 309 -7.63 17.84 -6.04
N VAL A 310 -7.43 17.56 -4.76
CA VAL A 310 -7.36 18.56 -3.69
C VAL A 310 -5.93 19.02 -3.42
N ASP A 311 -4.92 18.19 -3.64
CA ASP A 311 -3.53 18.46 -3.28
C ASP A 311 -2.66 19.06 -4.40
N ARG A 312 -3.26 19.63 -5.45
CA ARG A 312 -2.53 20.23 -6.60
C ARG A 312 -1.49 21.24 -6.20
N GLU A 313 -1.76 22.00 -5.12
CA GLU A 313 -0.91 23.07 -4.61
C GLU A 313 -0.01 22.61 -3.45
N VAL A 314 -0.14 21.36 -3.01
CA VAL A 314 0.69 20.80 -1.95
C VAL A 314 2.01 20.37 -2.57
N ARG A 315 3.12 20.79 -1.96
CA ARG A 315 4.43 20.34 -2.41
C ARG A 315 4.55 18.82 -2.24
N ALA A 316 4.64 18.12 -3.35
CA ALA A 316 4.64 16.67 -3.41
C ALA A 316 6.07 16.14 -3.56
N ASP A 317 6.92 16.39 -2.60
CA ASP A 317 8.31 15.92 -2.59
C ASP A 317 8.52 14.66 -1.73
N GLY A 318 7.48 14.21 -1.05
CA GLY A 318 7.52 13.09 -0.10
C GLY A 318 7.84 13.55 1.33
N ALA A 319 8.12 12.59 2.23
CA ALA A 319 8.28 12.77 3.67
C ALA A 319 6.97 13.22 4.36
N TRP A 320 6.09 12.28 4.46
CA TRP A 320 4.76 12.46 5.02
C TRP A 320 4.66 12.07 6.48
#